data_9df2203daf7fe80d1616e789439d07f7
#
_entry.id   9df2203daf7fe80d1616e789439d07f7
#
_cell.length_a   1.000
_cell.length_b   1.000
_cell.length_c   1.000
_cell.angle_alpha   90.00
_cell.angle_beta   90.00
_cell.angle_gamma   90.00
#
_symmetry.space_group_name_H-M   'P 1'
#
loop_
_entity.id
_entity.type
_entity.pdbx_description
1 polymer ?
#
loop_
_entity_poly.entity_id
_entity_poly.type
_entity_poly.pdbx_seq_one_letter_code
_entity_poly.pdbx_strand_id
1 'polypeptide(L)'
;MVGRKIIPENLIGFAAESAVLKAIDDWRRWMTVERNCSDHTLDAYARDLSAFFKYLSNHLGIPPGLNDLENLTTTDFRGYLAKRHNDGLSRSSTARAVSTLRNFFKFLDRSELAHNAAIKAVKPPKLPRSIPKPLSQIEAKEALNVIGELHDTPWIAARDMAILTLLYGCGLRINEALSLNIKDLPREGFLRVTGKGNKERQIPVLEIVELAIQSYIDQAPVPIEPNRALFLGA
;
A
#
# COMPACT_ATOMS: atom_id res chain seq x y z
N MET A 1 -18.75 14.26 -5.72
CA MET A 1 -18.38 13.08 -6.54
C MET A 1 -16.88 13.14 -6.75
N VAL A 2 -16.12 12.42 -5.91
CA VAL A 2 -14.66 12.33 -6.06
C VAL A 2 -14.41 11.40 -7.23
N GLY A 3 -13.83 11.93 -8.32
CA GLY A 3 -13.47 11.17 -9.50
C GLY A 3 -12.53 10.03 -9.11
N ARG A 4 -13.01 8.78 -9.20
CA ARG A 4 -12.16 7.59 -9.18
C ARG A 4 -11.14 7.76 -10.30
N LYS A 5 -9.87 8.00 -9.96
CA LYS A 5 -8.76 7.76 -10.89
C LYS A 5 -8.83 6.28 -11.25
N ILE A 6 -9.40 5.99 -12.41
CA ILE A 6 -9.26 4.70 -13.06
C ILE A 6 -7.77 4.57 -13.33
N ILE A 7 -7.09 3.69 -12.60
CA ILE A 7 -5.71 3.31 -12.91
C ILE A 7 -5.77 2.72 -14.32
N PRO A 8 -4.95 3.18 -15.27
CA PRO A 8 -4.99 2.68 -16.65
C PRO A 8 -4.87 1.15 -16.62
N GLU A 9 -5.79 0.47 -17.28
CA GLU A 9 -5.98 -0.99 -17.29
C GLU A 9 -4.77 -1.80 -17.78
N ASN A 10 -3.64 -1.18 -18.18
CA ASN A 10 -2.62 -1.81 -19.00
C ASN A 10 -1.16 -1.66 -18.53
N LEU A 11 -0.86 -1.47 -17.24
CA LEU A 11 0.54 -1.34 -16.80
C LEU A 11 1.18 -2.65 -16.28
N ILE A 12 0.41 -3.70 -16.00
CA ILE A 12 0.93 -4.98 -15.49
C ILE A 12 0.44 -6.09 -16.40
N GLY A 13 1.32 -6.58 -17.29
CA GLY A 13 1.05 -7.73 -18.14
C GLY A 13 1.10 -9.05 -17.37
N PHE A 14 0.24 -10.00 -17.76
CA PHE A 14 0.23 -11.36 -17.23
C PHE A 14 0.53 -12.34 -18.38
N ALA A 15 1.53 -13.20 -18.18
CA ALA A 15 1.87 -14.26 -19.11
C ALA A 15 0.97 -15.49 -18.85
N ALA A 16 -0.27 -15.44 -19.33
CA ALA A 16 -1.28 -16.48 -19.11
C ALA A 16 -2.28 -16.52 -20.29
N GLU A 17 -3.03 -17.61 -20.40
CA GLU A 17 -4.11 -17.75 -21.38
C GLU A 17 -5.28 -16.80 -21.11
N SER A 18 -6.11 -16.56 -22.15
CA SER A 18 -7.24 -15.63 -22.08
C SER A 18 -8.25 -15.94 -20.97
N ALA A 19 -8.52 -17.22 -20.69
CA ALA A 19 -9.41 -17.64 -19.60
C ALA A 19 -8.87 -17.23 -18.22
N VAL A 20 -7.55 -17.34 -18.01
CA VAL A 20 -6.88 -16.93 -16.76
C VAL A 20 -6.84 -15.40 -16.66
N LEU A 21 -6.59 -14.69 -17.78
CA LEU A 21 -6.63 -13.22 -17.80
C LEU A 21 -8.00 -12.70 -17.39
N LYS A 22 -9.08 -13.29 -17.93
CA LYS A 22 -10.45 -12.99 -17.50
C LYS A 22 -10.67 -13.26 -16.01
N ALA A 23 -10.20 -14.40 -15.51
CA ALA A 23 -10.31 -14.73 -14.10
C ALA A 23 -9.56 -13.74 -13.18
N ILE A 24 -8.41 -13.21 -13.63
CA ILE A 24 -7.67 -12.15 -12.91
C ILE A 24 -8.47 -10.86 -12.86
N ASP A 25 -9.10 -10.46 -13.97
CA ASP A 25 -9.93 -9.24 -14.02
C ASP A 25 -11.17 -9.36 -13.14
N ASP A 26 -11.84 -10.51 -13.16
CA ASP A 26 -12.99 -10.79 -12.29
C ASP A 26 -12.58 -10.83 -10.81
N TRP A 27 -11.43 -11.42 -10.48
CA TRP A 27 -10.86 -11.40 -9.14
C TRP A 27 -10.50 -9.98 -8.67
N ARG A 28 -9.91 -9.14 -9.53
CA ARG A 28 -9.62 -7.73 -9.22
C ARG A 28 -10.91 -6.97 -8.92
N ARG A 29 -11.95 -7.17 -9.73
CA ARG A 29 -13.27 -6.57 -9.52
C ARG A 29 -13.88 -7.02 -8.19
N TRP A 30 -13.82 -8.31 -7.89
CA TRP A 30 -14.27 -8.85 -6.60
C TRP A 30 -13.51 -8.25 -5.41
N MET A 31 -12.18 -8.13 -5.51
CA MET A 31 -11.36 -7.51 -4.47
C MET A 31 -11.73 -6.03 -4.25
N THR A 32 -12.05 -5.31 -5.31
CA THR A 32 -12.44 -3.89 -5.24
C THR A 32 -13.84 -3.72 -4.65
N VAL A 33 -14.82 -4.45 -5.17
CA VAL A 33 -16.25 -4.23 -4.85
C VAL A 33 -16.65 -4.93 -3.56
N GLU A 34 -16.38 -6.24 -3.43
CA GLU A 34 -16.84 -7.01 -2.29
C GLU A 34 -15.87 -6.95 -1.09
N ARG A 35 -14.57 -6.88 -1.34
CA ARG A 35 -13.56 -6.87 -0.28
C ARG A 35 -13.11 -5.46 0.11
N ASN A 36 -13.53 -4.44 -0.63
CA ASN A 36 -13.18 -3.04 -0.41
C ASN A 36 -11.66 -2.84 -0.16
N CYS A 37 -10.84 -3.52 -0.98
CA CYS A 37 -9.39 -3.43 -0.87
C CYS A 37 -8.90 -2.08 -1.41
N SER A 38 -7.88 -1.52 -0.76
CA SER A 38 -7.26 -0.28 -1.23
C SER A 38 -6.49 -0.49 -2.54
N ASP A 39 -6.35 0.57 -3.34
CA ASP A 39 -5.60 0.56 -4.61
C ASP A 39 -4.17 0.06 -4.41
N HIS A 40 -3.49 0.48 -3.34
CA HIS A 40 -2.15 -0.02 -3.00
C HIS A 40 -2.11 -1.54 -2.76
N THR A 41 -3.18 -2.13 -2.20
CA THR A 41 -3.26 -3.58 -2.03
C THR A 41 -3.47 -4.26 -3.37
N LEU A 42 -4.33 -3.72 -4.23
CA LEU A 42 -4.59 -4.23 -5.57
C LEU A 42 -3.33 -4.19 -6.43
N ASP A 43 -2.58 -3.09 -6.40
CA ASP A 43 -1.31 -2.94 -7.12
C ASP A 43 -0.24 -3.92 -6.61
N ALA A 44 -0.12 -4.10 -5.30
CA ALA A 44 0.83 -5.04 -4.73
C ALA A 44 0.49 -6.48 -5.14
N TYR A 45 -0.79 -6.83 -5.11
CA TYR A 45 -1.29 -8.15 -5.49
C TYR A 45 -1.16 -8.41 -6.99
N ALA A 46 -1.42 -7.40 -7.82
CA ALA A 46 -1.23 -7.51 -9.27
C ALA A 46 0.25 -7.78 -9.61
N ARG A 47 1.19 -7.08 -8.98
CA ARG A 47 2.63 -7.35 -9.14
C ARG A 47 3.03 -8.74 -8.69
N ASP A 48 2.49 -9.22 -7.55
CA ASP A 48 2.79 -10.56 -7.06
C ASP A 48 2.26 -11.65 -8.01
N LEU A 49 1.04 -11.48 -8.57
CA LEU A 49 0.48 -12.40 -9.57
C LEU A 49 1.24 -12.34 -10.89
N SER A 50 1.57 -11.16 -11.40
CA SER A 50 2.35 -11.01 -12.64
C SER A 50 3.68 -11.74 -12.54
N ALA A 51 4.39 -11.59 -11.41
CA ALA A 51 5.64 -12.30 -11.17
C ALA A 51 5.45 -13.83 -11.12
N PHE A 52 4.33 -14.30 -10.54
CA PHE A 52 4.00 -15.71 -10.49
C PHE A 52 3.70 -16.28 -11.88
N PHE A 53 2.86 -15.62 -12.67
CA PHE A 53 2.53 -16.06 -14.02
C PHE A 53 3.74 -16.03 -14.97
N LYS A 54 4.62 -15.04 -14.81
CA LYS A 54 5.90 -15.01 -15.54
C LYS A 54 6.78 -16.21 -15.18
N TYR A 55 6.85 -16.58 -13.90
CA TYR A 55 7.56 -17.78 -13.46
C TYR A 55 6.93 -19.03 -14.06
N LEU A 56 5.59 -19.20 -13.98
CA LEU A 56 4.89 -20.37 -14.49
C LEU A 56 5.05 -20.52 -16.01
N SER A 57 4.88 -19.43 -16.75
CA SER A 57 5.06 -19.47 -18.20
C SER A 57 6.46 -19.93 -18.60
N ASN A 58 7.50 -19.49 -17.88
CA ASN A 58 8.87 -19.96 -18.10
C ASN A 58 9.06 -21.42 -17.66
N HIS A 59 8.40 -21.85 -16.61
CA HIS A 59 8.52 -23.20 -16.04
C HIS A 59 7.80 -24.25 -16.91
N LEU A 60 6.65 -23.91 -17.43
CA LEU A 60 5.82 -24.77 -18.28
C LEU A 60 6.23 -24.66 -19.77
N GLY A 61 6.93 -23.60 -20.16
CA GLY A 61 7.27 -23.31 -21.57
C GLY A 61 6.12 -22.73 -22.38
N ILE A 62 4.94 -22.56 -21.79
CA ILE A 62 3.71 -22.01 -22.40
C ILE A 62 3.01 -21.07 -21.40
N PRO A 63 2.17 -20.14 -21.88
CA PRO A 63 1.28 -19.38 -21.00
C PRO A 63 0.29 -20.33 -20.29
N PRO A 64 0.22 -20.34 -18.93
CA PRO A 64 -0.62 -21.25 -18.19
C PRO A 64 -2.12 -20.97 -18.40
N GLY A 65 -2.90 -22.05 -18.58
CA GLY A 65 -4.35 -22.05 -18.58
C GLY A 65 -4.95 -22.44 -17.21
N LEU A 66 -6.28 -22.46 -17.11
CA LEU A 66 -6.99 -22.87 -15.87
C LEU A 66 -6.68 -24.30 -15.46
N ASN A 67 -6.60 -25.23 -16.44
CA ASN A 67 -6.25 -26.62 -16.19
C ASN A 67 -4.81 -26.76 -15.62
N ASP A 68 -3.87 -25.95 -16.10
CA ASP A 68 -2.51 -25.95 -15.56
C ASP A 68 -2.52 -25.47 -14.11
N LEU A 69 -3.29 -24.43 -13.79
CA LEU A 69 -3.42 -23.93 -12.42
C LEU A 69 -4.03 -24.97 -11.48
N GLU A 70 -5.00 -25.75 -11.94
CA GLU A 70 -5.62 -26.83 -11.17
C GLU A 70 -4.61 -27.95 -10.85
N ASN A 71 -3.73 -28.26 -11.79
CA ASN A 71 -2.77 -29.37 -11.69
C ASN A 71 -1.43 -28.97 -11.04
N LEU A 72 -1.22 -27.69 -10.65
CA LEU A 72 -0.01 -27.30 -9.95
C LEU A 72 0.18 -28.06 -8.64
N THR A 73 1.39 -28.56 -8.45
CA THR A 73 1.80 -29.28 -7.25
C THR A 73 2.42 -28.36 -6.20
N THR A 74 2.57 -28.85 -4.98
CA THR A 74 3.31 -28.15 -3.92
C THR A 74 4.75 -27.87 -4.35
N THR A 75 5.34 -28.70 -5.22
CA THR A 75 6.71 -28.53 -5.75
C THR A 75 6.81 -27.30 -6.65
N ASP A 76 5.81 -27.05 -7.51
CA ASP A 76 5.78 -25.89 -8.41
C ASP A 76 5.73 -24.58 -7.61
N PHE A 77 4.87 -24.53 -6.58
CA PHE A 77 4.83 -23.38 -5.69
C PHE A 77 6.12 -23.18 -4.90
N ARG A 78 6.75 -24.27 -4.42
CA ARG A 78 8.06 -24.18 -3.73
C ARG A 78 9.15 -23.71 -4.67
N GLY A 79 9.15 -24.15 -5.94
CA GLY A 79 10.04 -23.67 -6.98
C GLY A 79 9.93 -22.16 -7.19
N TYR A 80 8.71 -21.64 -7.24
CA TYR A 80 8.48 -20.19 -7.28
C TYR A 80 9.06 -19.47 -6.05
N LEU A 81 8.84 -20.01 -4.84
CA LEU A 81 9.39 -19.38 -3.63
C LEU A 81 10.92 -19.42 -3.60
N ALA A 82 11.53 -20.52 -4.07
CA ALA A 82 12.98 -20.64 -4.20
C ALA A 82 13.53 -19.60 -5.20
N LYS A 83 12.86 -19.43 -6.36
CA LYS A 83 13.24 -18.39 -7.32
C LYS A 83 13.18 -17.01 -6.67
N ARG A 84 12.11 -16.66 -5.96
CA ARG A 84 12.01 -15.37 -5.25
C ARG A 84 13.14 -15.14 -4.26
N HIS A 85 13.56 -16.20 -3.56
CA HIS A 85 14.70 -16.13 -2.64
C HIS A 85 16.02 -15.88 -3.39
N ASN A 86 16.25 -16.60 -4.48
CA ASN A 86 17.45 -16.45 -5.31
C ASN A 86 17.52 -15.08 -5.99
N ASP A 87 16.37 -14.49 -6.33
CA ASP A 87 16.25 -13.13 -6.87
C ASP A 87 16.44 -12.04 -5.77
N GLY A 88 16.78 -12.41 -4.52
CA GLY A 88 17.07 -11.48 -3.42
C GLY A 88 15.83 -10.82 -2.80
N LEU A 89 14.60 -11.30 -3.09
CA LEU A 89 13.39 -10.69 -2.54
C LEU A 89 13.23 -10.95 -1.04
N SER A 90 12.78 -9.94 -0.31
CA SER A 90 12.61 -10.01 1.14
C SER A 90 11.62 -11.10 1.57
N ARG A 91 11.82 -11.65 2.78
CA ARG A 91 10.89 -12.63 3.37
C ARG A 91 9.47 -12.08 3.51
N SER A 92 9.32 -10.81 3.84
CA SER A 92 8.00 -10.14 3.95
C SER A 92 7.30 -10.05 2.59
N SER A 93 8.02 -9.67 1.53
CA SER A 93 7.51 -9.65 0.16
C SER A 93 7.09 -11.05 -0.30
N THR A 94 7.89 -12.07 0.02
CA THR A 94 7.57 -13.47 -0.32
C THR A 94 6.36 -14.00 0.47
N ALA A 95 6.23 -13.65 1.74
CA ALA A 95 5.05 -14.01 2.54
C ALA A 95 3.76 -13.34 2.00
N ARG A 96 3.87 -12.06 1.54
CA ARG A 96 2.76 -11.38 0.87
C ARG A 96 2.37 -12.10 -0.42
N ALA A 97 3.34 -12.47 -1.25
CA ALA A 97 3.06 -13.22 -2.48
C ALA A 97 2.32 -14.54 -2.23
N VAL A 98 2.70 -15.31 -1.19
CA VAL A 98 1.93 -16.51 -0.80
C VAL A 98 0.49 -16.15 -0.41
N SER A 99 0.29 -15.05 0.30
CA SER A 99 -1.06 -14.58 0.68
C SER A 99 -1.87 -14.17 -0.55
N THR A 100 -1.25 -13.50 -1.52
CA THR A 100 -1.86 -13.14 -2.81
C THR A 100 -2.30 -14.38 -3.57
N LEU A 101 -1.39 -15.37 -3.72
CA LEU A 101 -1.71 -16.63 -4.40
C LEU A 101 -2.85 -17.38 -3.72
N ARG A 102 -2.82 -17.52 -2.41
CA ARG A 102 -3.92 -18.16 -1.66
C ARG A 102 -5.25 -17.45 -1.84
N ASN A 103 -5.24 -16.12 -1.89
CA ASN A 103 -6.44 -15.34 -2.13
C ASN A 103 -6.98 -15.56 -3.54
N PHE A 104 -6.11 -15.55 -4.56
CA PHE A 104 -6.48 -15.77 -5.94
C PHE A 104 -7.00 -17.21 -6.17
N PHE A 105 -6.29 -18.23 -5.70
CA PHE A 105 -6.75 -19.63 -5.81
C PHE A 105 -8.05 -19.89 -5.03
N LYS A 106 -8.26 -19.21 -3.90
CA LYS A 106 -9.55 -19.25 -3.19
C LYS A 106 -10.68 -18.64 -4.01
N PHE A 107 -10.38 -17.58 -4.78
CA PHE A 107 -11.35 -16.99 -5.70
C PHE A 107 -11.67 -17.95 -6.85
N LEU A 108 -10.66 -18.58 -7.47
CA LEU A 108 -10.87 -19.58 -8.52
C LEU A 108 -11.74 -20.75 -8.03
N ASP A 109 -11.46 -21.29 -6.85
CA ASP A 109 -12.23 -22.36 -6.20
C ASP A 109 -13.70 -21.95 -5.97
N ARG A 110 -13.92 -20.74 -5.40
CA ARG A 110 -15.26 -20.20 -5.17
C ARG A 110 -16.05 -19.95 -6.47
N SER A 111 -15.36 -19.61 -7.53
CA SER A 111 -15.96 -19.32 -8.84
C SER A 111 -16.05 -20.55 -9.74
N GLU A 112 -15.75 -21.73 -9.21
CA GLU A 112 -15.75 -23.01 -9.92
C GLU A 112 -14.91 -23.03 -11.20
N LEU A 113 -13.84 -22.20 -11.22
CA LEU A 113 -12.94 -22.06 -12.37
C LEU A 113 -11.76 -23.04 -12.32
N ALA A 114 -11.21 -23.30 -11.14
CA ALA A 114 -10.13 -24.26 -10.90
C ALA A 114 -10.03 -24.59 -9.41
N HIS A 115 -9.83 -25.85 -9.07
CA HIS A 115 -9.65 -26.32 -7.69
C HIS A 115 -8.22 -26.79 -7.48
N ASN A 116 -7.45 -26.14 -6.60
CA ASN A 116 -6.09 -26.56 -6.27
C ASN A 116 -5.88 -26.62 -4.74
N ALA A 117 -5.77 -27.84 -4.21
CA ALA A 117 -5.51 -28.06 -2.79
C ALA A 117 -4.04 -27.83 -2.39
N ALA A 118 -3.09 -27.94 -3.33
CA ALA A 118 -1.65 -27.86 -3.04
C ALA A 118 -1.23 -26.48 -2.51
N ILE A 119 -1.89 -25.39 -2.93
CA ILE A 119 -1.61 -24.04 -2.44
C ILE A 119 -1.82 -23.90 -0.92
N LYS A 120 -2.74 -24.68 -0.33
CA LYS A 120 -3.01 -24.65 1.12
C LYS A 120 -1.82 -25.20 1.92
N ALA A 121 -1.07 -26.16 1.36
CA ALA A 121 0.11 -26.77 1.98
C ALA A 121 1.38 -25.93 1.88
N VAL A 122 1.40 -24.88 1.04
CA VAL A 122 2.55 -23.98 0.87
C VAL A 122 2.69 -23.12 2.11
N LYS A 123 3.80 -23.24 2.84
CA LYS A 123 4.07 -22.41 4.02
C LYS A 123 4.81 -21.13 3.62
N PRO A 124 4.36 -19.95 4.04
CA PRO A 124 5.12 -18.72 3.86
C PRO A 124 6.42 -18.76 4.67
N PRO A 125 7.46 -18.02 4.29
CA PRO A 125 8.67 -17.91 5.08
C PRO A 125 8.35 -17.33 6.47
N LYS A 126 9.03 -17.83 7.50
CA LYS A 126 8.93 -17.27 8.86
C LYS A 126 9.47 -15.84 8.84
N LEU A 127 8.64 -14.90 9.26
CA LEU A 127 9.05 -13.51 9.42
C LEU A 127 9.73 -13.34 10.79
N PRO A 128 10.88 -12.65 10.87
CA PRO A 128 11.42 -12.24 12.15
C PRO A 128 10.39 -11.30 12.82
N ARG A 129 10.16 -11.49 14.12
CA ARG A 129 9.38 -10.53 14.90
C ARG A 129 10.22 -9.26 15.03
N SER A 130 9.91 -8.25 14.25
CA SER A 130 10.44 -6.91 14.46
C SER A 130 9.64 -6.27 15.59
N ILE A 131 10.31 -5.99 16.70
CA ILE A 131 9.73 -5.12 17.74
C ILE A 131 9.89 -3.69 17.19
N PRO A 132 8.78 -2.94 16.99
CA PRO A 132 8.90 -1.54 16.63
C PRO A 132 9.78 -0.83 17.67
N LYS A 133 10.75 -0.05 17.21
CA LYS A 133 11.53 0.85 18.07
C LYS A 133 10.85 2.21 18.02
N PRO A 134 9.99 2.55 18.98
CA PRO A 134 9.41 3.88 19.04
C PRO A 134 10.51 4.87 19.38
N LEU A 135 10.43 6.07 18.81
CA LEU A 135 11.30 7.18 19.22
C LEU A 135 10.99 7.54 20.67
N SER A 136 12.01 7.76 21.48
CA SER A 136 11.87 8.41 22.77
C SER A 136 11.43 9.88 22.57
N GLN A 137 10.96 10.53 23.63
CA GLN A 137 10.60 11.95 23.56
C GLN A 137 11.79 12.84 23.18
N ILE A 138 13.00 12.46 23.62
CA ILE A 138 14.24 13.18 23.30
C ILE A 138 14.54 13.05 21.81
N GLU A 139 14.58 11.81 21.29
CA GLU A 139 14.83 11.55 19.86
C GLU A 139 13.77 12.21 18.94
N ALA A 140 12.51 12.25 19.37
CA ALA A 140 11.46 12.91 18.62
C ALA A 140 11.67 14.44 18.58
N LYS A 141 12.11 15.08 19.67
CA LYS A 141 12.47 16.50 19.70
C LYS A 141 13.71 16.78 18.86
N GLU A 142 14.73 15.95 18.94
CA GLU A 142 15.94 16.06 18.12
C GLU A 142 15.59 15.95 16.63
N ALA A 143 14.73 14.99 16.25
CA ALA A 143 14.27 14.84 14.86
C ALA A 143 13.55 16.11 14.36
N LEU A 144 12.75 16.76 15.21
CA LEU A 144 12.09 18.03 14.85
C LEU A 144 13.13 19.17 14.65
N ASN A 145 14.16 19.26 15.48
CA ASN A 145 15.19 20.26 15.30
C ASN A 145 15.99 20.05 14.02
N VAL A 146 16.41 18.79 13.79
CA VAL A 146 17.22 18.45 12.60
C VAL A 146 16.45 18.68 11.30
N ILE A 147 15.14 18.36 11.25
CA ILE A 147 14.35 18.46 10.01
C ILE A 147 14.24 19.93 9.54
N GLY A 148 14.21 20.89 10.47
CA GLY A 148 14.21 22.31 10.17
C GLY A 148 15.49 22.80 9.49
N GLU A 149 16.60 22.08 9.66
CA GLU A 149 17.92 22.43 9.12
C GLU A 149 18.29 21.66 7.84
N LEU A 150 17.49 20.61 7.48
CA LEU A 150 17.81 19.72 6.35
C LEU A 150 17.62 20.34 4.96
N HIS A 151 16.87 21.44 4.86
CA HIS A 151 16.56 22.06 3.58
C HIS A 151 16.88 23.54 3.58
N ASP A 152 17.61 23.97 2.55
CA ASP A 152 17.92 25.39 2.32
C ASP A 152 16.67 26.21 1.92
N THR A 153 15.61 25.54 1.50
CA THR A 153 14.36 26.20 1.08
C THR A 153 13.40 26.29 2.27
N PRO A 154 13.10 27.48 2.80
CA PRO A 154 12.36 27.66 4.06
C PRO A 154 10.99 26.97 4.10
N TRP A 155 10.19 27.05 3.01
CA TRP A 155 8.87 26.44 2.98
C TRP A 155 8.92 24.90 3.00
N ILE A 156 10.00 24.28 2.45
CA ILE A 156 10.19 22.82 2.50
C ILE A 156 10.51 22.39 3.93
N ALA A 157 11.39 23.11 4.61
CA ALA A 157 11.71 22.87 6.01
C ALA A 157 10.47 23.01 6.90
N ALA A 158 9.66 24.05 6.70
CA ALA A 158 8.42 24.27 7.43
C ALA A 158 7.37 23.17 7.14
N ARG A 159 7.26 22.71 5.88
CA ARG A 159 6.40 21.59 5.49
C ARG A 159 6.77 20.31 6.22
N ASP A 160 8.03 19.96 6.20
CA ASP A 160 8.52 18.70 6.78
C ASP A 160 8.41 18.74 8.31
N MET A 161 8.64 19.89 8.91
CA MET A 161 8.37 20.15 10.34
C MET A 161 6.88 19.96 10.67
N ALA A 162 5.97 20.54 9.89
CA ALA A 162 4.53 20.41 10.09
C ALA A 162 4.07 18.96 9.95
N ILE A 163 4.58 18.23 8.94
CA ILE A 163 4.27 16.80 8.77
C ILE A 163 4.74 16.00 9.98
N LEU A 164 6.00 16.17 10.41
CA LEU A 164 6.55 15.38 11.51
C LEU A 164 5.85 15.70 12.84
N THR A 165 5.55 16.98 13.09
CA THR A 165 4.80 17.42 14.28
C THR A 165 3.39 16.85 14.28
N LEU A 166 2.72 16.80 13.13
CA LEU A 166 1.40 16.20 12.96
C LEU A 166 1.42 14.68 13.20
N LEU A 167 2.42 13.97 12.64
CA LEU A 167 2.59 12.53 12.85
C LEU A 167 2.82 12.19 14.32
N TYR A 168 3.70 12.93 14.99
CA TYR A 168 4.03 12.68 16.39
C TYR A 168 2.94 13.17 17.35
N GLY A 169 2.45 14.41 17.15
CA GLY A 169 1.47 15.03 18.06
C GLY A 169 0.07 14.44 17.96
N CYS A 170 -0.34 13.98 16.77
CA CYS A 170 -1.67 13.42 16.53
C CYS A 170 -1.66 11.90 16.28
N GLY A 171 -0.51 11.24 16.21
CA GLY A 171 -0.40 9.80 15.97
C GLY A 171 -0.97 9.37 14.61
N LEU A 172 -0.88 10.25 13.60
CA LEU A 172 -1.36 9.94 12.25
C LEU A 172 -0.45 8.94 11.54
N ARG A 173 -1.04 8.13 10.64
CA ARG A 173 -0.25 7.42 9.64
C ARG A 173 0.19 8.39 8.57
N ILE A 174 1.36 8.16 7.96
CA ILE A 174 1.90 9.04 6.93
C ILE A 174 0.88 9.32 5.79
N ASN A 175 0.17 8.30 5.33
CA ASN A 175 -0.84 8.48 4.29
C ASN A 175 -2.05 9.30 4.77
N GLU A 176 -2.42 9.22 6.04
CA GLU A 176 -3.50 10.05 6.62
C GLU A 176 -3.08 11.52 6.63
N ALA A 177 -1.84 11.80 7.05
CA ALA A 177 -1.31 13.16 7.02
C ALA A 177 -1.18 13.72 5.60
N LEU A 178 -0.59 12.96 4.67
CA LEU A 178 -0.38 13.40 3.29
C LEU A 178 -1.67 13.49 2.45
N SER A 179 -2.77 12.87 2.89
CA SER A 179 -4.07 12.97 2.22
C SER A 179 -4.91 14.16 2.66
N LEU A 180 -4.47 14.92 3.65
CA LEU A 180 -5.18 16.11 4.11
C LEU A 180 -5.21 17.20 3.03
N ASN A 181 -6.35 17.84 2.91
CA ASN A 181 -6.53 19.05 2.11
C ASN A 181 -6.60 20.28 3.03
N ILE A 182 -6.51 21.45 2.46
CA ILE A 182 -6.63 22.72 3.21
C ILE A 182 -7.98 22.81 3.94
N LYS A 183 -9.08 22.30 3.36
CA LYS A 183 -10.41 22.26 4.01
C LYS A 183 -10.48 21.38 5.25
N ASP A 184 -9.52 20.45 5.39
CA ASP A 184 -9.45 19.47 6.48
C ASP A 184 -8.60 19.98 7.66
N LEU A 185 -8.15 21.24 7.62
CA LEU A 185 -7.41 21.88 8.71
C LEU A 185 -8.16 21.73 10.06
N PRO A 186 -7.42 21.66 11.18
CA PRO A 186 -8.03 21.58 12.50
C PRO A 186 -9.08 22.66 12.74
N ARG A 187 -10.16 22.29 13.35
CA ARG A 187 -11.22 23.22 13.78
C ARG A 187 -11.56 22.95 15.24
N GLU A 188 -11.63 24.01 16.04
CA GLU A 188 -11.93 23.92 17.47
C GLU A 188 -11.06 22.92 18.22
N GLY A 189 -9.76 22.83 17.85
CA GLY A 189 -8.80 21.89 18.47
C GLY A 189 -8.95 20.43 18.02
N PHE A 190 -9.69 20.14 16.95
CA PHE A 190 -9.89 18.78 16.44
C PHE A 190 -9.56 18.67 14.95
N LEU A 191 -8.94 17.56 14.59
CA LEU A 191 -8.68 17.16 13.20
C LEU A 191 -9.54 15.92 12.85
N ARG A 192 -10.27 16.00 11.75
CA ARG A 192 -11.00 14.85 11.21
C ARG A 192 -10.15 14.13 10.18
N VAL A 193 -9.92 12.83 10.37
CA VAL A 193 -9.12 12.01 9.46
C VAL A 193 -9.90 10.77 9.03
N THR A 194 -9.71 10.39 7.77
CA THR A 194 -10.29 9.18 7.20
C THR A 194 -9.21 8.09 7.15
N GLY A 195 -9.41 7.02 7.91
CA GLY A 195 -8.48 5.90 8.01
C GLY A 195 -8.82 4.73 7.07
N LYS A 196 -8.18 3.61 7.30
CA LYS A 196 -8.38 2.37 6.53
C LYS A 196 -9.86 1.94 6.55
N GLY A 197 -10.41 1.64 5.38
CA GLY A 197 -11.82 1.24 5.23
C GLY A 197 -12.79 2.42 5.27
N ASN A 198 -12.33 3.63 4.96
CA ASN A 198 -13.12 4.86 4.93
C ASN A 198 -13.77 5.20 6.29
N LYS A 199 -13.13 4.78 7.39
CA LYS A 199 -13.59 5.11 8.74
C LYS A 199 -13.05 6.46 9.17
N GLU A 200 -13.94 7.38 9.48
CA GLU A 200 -13.59 8.69 10.01
C GLU A 200 -13.38 8.63 11.53
N ARG A 201 -12.43 9.41 12.01
CA ARG A 201 -12.22 9.67 13.43
C ARG A 201 -11.81 11.11 13.67
N GLN A 202 -12.16 11.65 14.81
CA GLN A 202 -11.67 12.94 15.29
C GLN A 202 -10.49 12.71 16.22
N ILE A 203 -9.49 13.58 16.10
CA ILE A 203 -8.27 13.54 16.88
C ILE A 203 -8.08 14.92 17.49
N PRO A 204 -7.84 15.02 18.83
CA PRO A 204 -7.48 16.30 19.44
C PRO A 204 -6.11 16.76 18.91
N VAL A 205 -6.01 18.03 18.61
CA VAL A 205 -4.80 18.65 18.07
C VAL A 205 -4.21 19.58 19.10
N LEU A 206 -2.93 19.42 19.37
CA LEU A 206 -2.19 20.29 20.27
C LEU A 206 -1.87 21.63 19.54
N GLU A 207 -1.85 22.72 20.28
CA GLU A 207 -1.53 24.05 19.74
C GLU A 207 -0.23 24.08 18.94
N ILE A 208 0.80 23.37 19.39
CA ILE A 208 2.09 23.26 18.69
C ILE A 208 1.96 22.69 17.28
N VAL A 209 0.97 21.79 17.04
CA VAL A 209 0.70 21.19 15.72
C VAL A 209 0.03 22.24 14.83
N GLU A 210 -0.95 22.98 15.36
CA GLU A 210 -1.63 24.07 14.63
C GLU A 210 -0.64 25.16 14.22
N LEU A 211 0.23 25.56 15.14
CA LEU A 211 1.29 26.55 14.87
C LEU A 211 2.28 26.06 13.79
N ALA A 212 2.67 24.80 13.82
CA ALA A 212 3.57 24.24 12.79
C ALA A 212 2.90 24.20 11.42
N ILE A 213 1.62 23.82 11.34
CA ILE A 213 0.84 23.85 10.09
C ILE A 213 0.71 25.29 9.58
N GLN A 214 0.38 26.23 10.44
CA GLN A 214 0.22 27.63 10.06
C GLN A 214 1.54 28.22 9.54
N SER A 215 2.65 27.97 10.23
CA SER A 215 3.99 28.38 9.80
C SER A 215 4.35 27.86 8.40
N TYR A 216 3.95 26.63 8.07
CA TYR A 216 4.12 26.08 6.73
C TYR A 216 3.24 26.81 5.71
N ILE A 217 1.95 27.00 6.03
CA ILE A 217 1.00 27.68 5.13
C ILE A 217 1.46 29.07 4.79
N ASP A 218 1.99 29.85 5.76
CA ASP A 218 2.45 31.22 5.57
C ASP A 218 3.69 31.29 4.65
N GLN A 219 4.46 30.21 4.57
CA GLN A 219 5.67 30.14 3.74
C GLN A 219 5.45 29.41 2.41
N ALA A 220 4.28 28.79 2.21
CA ALA A 220 4.00 28.00 1.01
C ALA A 220 4.06 28.86 -0.27
N PRO A 221 4.71 28.36 -1.36
CA PRO A 221 4.96 29.16 -2.57
C PRO A 221 3.71 29.38 -3.44
N VAL A 222 2.56 28.85 -3.03
CA VAL A 222 1.33 28.85 -3.83
C VAL A 222 0.11 29.18 -2.99
N PRO A 223 -0.92 29.85 -3.58
CA PRO A 223 -2.14 30.23 -2.88
C PRO A 223 -2.89 29.04 -2.27
N ILE A 224 -3.54 29.30 -1.17
CA ILE A 224 -4.32 28.32 -0.40
C ILE A 224 -5.70 28.22 -1.01
N GLU A 225 -6.00 27.03 -1.60
CA GLU A 225 -7.33 26.69 -2.08
C GLU A 225 -7.93 25.54 -1.25
N PRO A 226 -9.21 25.58 -0.87
CA PRO A 226 -9.82 24.61 0.06
C PRO A 226 -9.65 23.13 -0.35
N ASN A 227 -9.73 22.83 -1.64
CA ASN A 227 -9.63 21.46 -2.16
C ASN A 227 -8.22 21.04 -2.58
N ARG A 228 -7.23 21.90 -2.32
CA ARG A 228 -5.84 21.58 -2.59
C ARG A 228 -5.26 20.70 -1.48
N ALA A 229 -4.32 19.81 -1.85
CA ALA A 229 -3.55 19.06 -0.87
C ALA A 229 -2.85 20.03 0.10
N LEU A 230 -2.92 19.75 1.39
CA LEU A 230 -2.28 20.55 2.43
C LEU A 230 -0.76 20.59 2.22
N PHE A 231 -0.15 19.42 1.99
CA PHE A 231 1.29 19.33 1.81
C PHE A 231 1.66 19.18 0.33
N LEU A 232 2.53 20.08 -0.14
CA LEU A 232 2.99 20.11 -1.51
C LEU A 232 4.21 19.20 -1.71
N GLY A 233 4.29 18.55 -2.88
CA GLY A 233 5.52 17.94 -3.35
C GLY A 233 6.60 18.99 -3.57
N ALA A 234 7.86 18.62 -3.36
CA ALA A 234 9.02 19.46 -3.67
C ALA A 234 9.46 19.25 -5.12
#